data_3c2b1266c4ae4d906b28229bea496ae1
#
_entry.id   3c2b1266c4ae4d906b28229bea496ae1
#
_cell.length_a   1.000
_cell.length_b   1.000
_cell.length_c   1.000
_cell.angle_alpha   90.00
_cell.angle_beta   90.00
_cell.angle_gamma   90.00
#
_symmetry.space_group_name_H-M   'P 1'
#
loop_
_entity.id
_entity.type
_entity.pdbx_description
1 polymer ?
#
loop_
_entity_poly.entity_id
_entity_poly.type
_entity_poly.pdbx_seq_one_letter_code
_entity_poly.pdbx_strand_id
1 'polypeptide(L)' 'MADELNLTIQGMSCNHCVNRVKAALDKVAGVQVEDVKVGSARVSYNPGTTSPEQIAAAVTNAGYDAVPEPVC' A
#
# COMPACT_ATOMS: atom_id res chain seq x y z
N MET A 1 1.23 5.72 17.48
CA MET A 1 1.33 4.31 17.12
C MET A 1 0.79 4.11 15.72
N ALA A 2 1.37 3.19 14.97
CA ALA A 2 0.96 2.96 13.60
C ALA A 2 -0.17 1.93 13.54
N ASP A 3 -1.14 2.17 12.66
CA ASP A 3 -2.19 1.21 12.35
C ASP A 3 -1.74 0.35 11.18
N GLU A 4 -2.17 -0.90 11.17
CA GLU A 4 -1.90 -1.79 10.06
C GLU A 4 -3.00 -1.71 9.02
N LEU A 5 -2.60 -1.81 7.76
CA LEU A 5 -3.51 -1.79 6.63
C LEU A 5 -3.10 -2.85 5.63
N ASN A 6 -4.05 -3.65 5.21
CA ASN A 6 -3.86 -4.57 4.10
C ASN A 6 -4.46 -3.95 2.85
N LEU A 7 -3.71 -4.06 1.76
CA LEU A 7 -4.17 -3.61 0.45
C LEU A 7 -4.33 -4.82 -0.45
N THR A 8 -5.49 -4.97 -1.06
CA THR A 8 -5.67 -5.92 -2.15
C THR A 8 -5.37 -5.19 -3.44
N ILE A 9 -4.38 -5.66 -4.17
CA ILE A 9 -3.88 -4.98 -5.36
C ILE A 9 -4.15 -5.85 -6.57
N GLN A 10 -4.86 -5.28 -7.54
CA GLN A 10 -5.18 -5.97 -8.78
C GLN A 10 -4.28 -5.45 -9.90
N GLY A 11 -4.03 -6.31 -10.86
CA GLY A 11 -3.17 -5.98 -11.99
C GLY A 11 -1.71 -6.32 -11.79
N MET A 12 -1.35 -6.85 -10.63
CA MET A 12 0.01 -7.32 -10.38
C MET A 12 0.17 -8.72 -10.94
N SER A 13 1.17 -8.91 -11.77
CA SER A 13 1.40 -10.21 -12.39
C SER A 13 2.86 -10.66 -12.32
N CYS A 14 3.76 -9.85 -11.74
CA CYS A 14 5.18 -10.20 -11.67
C CYS A 14 5.86 -9.46 -10.52
N ASN A 15 7.09 -9.87 -10.24
CA ASN A 15 7.87 -9.29 -9.14
C ASN A 15 8.22 -7.82 -9.37
N HIS A 16 8.30 -7.38 -10.61
CA HIS A 16 8.55 -5.97 -10.90
C HIS A 16 7.42 -5.09 -10.38
N CYS A 17 6.20 -5.60 -10.43
CA CYS A 17 5.05 -4.88 -9.91
C CYS A 17 5.16 -4.70 -8.39
N VAL A 18 5.66 -5.72 -7.70
CA VAL A 18 5.88 -5.64 -6.25
C VAL A 18 6.82 -4.48 -5.92
N ASN A 19 7.92 -4.35 -6.66
CA ASN A 19 8.90 -3.29 -6.42
C ASN A 19 8.29 -1.91 -6.69
N ARG A 20 7.46 -1.78 -7.70
CA ARG A 20 6.80 -0.52 -8.01
C ARG A 20 5.82 -0.12 -6.92
N VAL A 21 5.04 -1.07 -6.45
CA VAL A 21 4.08 -0.82 -5.37
C VAL A 21 4.82 -0.41 -4.10
N LYS A 22 5.89 -1.11 -3.78
CA LYS A 22 6.69 -0.78 -2.61
C LYS A 22 7.26 0.64 -2.71
N ALA A 23 7.79 1.01 -3.87
CA ALA A 23 8.33 2.35 -4.08
C ALA A 23 7.23 3.41 -3.96
N ALA A 24 6.04 3.13 -4.49
CA ALA A 24 4.93 4.06 -4.38
C ALA A 24 4.51 4.25 -2.93
N LEU A 25 4.46 3.19 -2.15
CA LEU A 25 4.09 3.26 -0.74
C LEU A 25 5.16 3.98 0.08
N ASP A 26 6.44 3.79 -0.24
CA ASP A 26 7.52 4.47 0.45
C ASP A 26 7.47 5.99 0.28
N LYS A 27 6.86 6.46 -0.78
CA LYS A 27 6.72 7.90 -1.03
C LYS A 27 5.64 8.54 -0.18
N VAL A 28 4.76 7.76 0.40
CA VAL A 28 3.68 8.29 1.23
C VAL A 28 4.22 8.56 2.62
N ALA A 29 4.07 9.80 3.09
CA ALA A 29 4.54 10.17 4.42
C ALA A 29 3.73 9.42 5.49
N GLY A 30 4.43 8.96 6.52
CA GLY A 30 3.79 8.27 7.63
C GLY A 30 3.46 6.80 7.36
N VAL A 31 3.91 6.26 6.23
CA VAL A 31 3.69 4.86 5.86
C VAL A 31 4.99 4.08 5.97
N GLN A 32 4.91 2.92 6.60
CA GLN A 32 6.01 1.97 6.63
C GLN A 32 5.54 0.66 5.99
N VAL A 33 6.27 0.23 4.99
CA VAL A 33 5.93 -1.01 4.27
C VAL A 33 6.40 -2.19 5.10
N GLU A 34 5.46 -3.07 5.45
CA GLU A 34 5.76 -4.28 6.22
C GLU A 34 6.01 -5.47 5.29
N ASP A 35 5.11 -5.68 4.33
CA ASP A 35 5.20 -6.80 3.41
C ASP A 35 4.46 -6.46 2.13
N VAL A 36 5.04 -6.82 1.00
CA VAL A 36 4.39 -6.63 -0.30
C VAL A 36 4.52 -7.94 -1.08
N LYS A 37 3.38 -8.42 -1.56
CA LYS A 37 3.28 -9.64 -2.36
C LYS A 37 2.55 -9.34 -3.64
N VAL A 38 2.65 -10.26 -4.60
CA VAL A 38 1.82 -10.17 -5.80
C VAL A 38 0.35 -10.28 -5.37
N GLY A 39 -0.40 -9.23 -5.65
CA GLY A 39 -1.82 -9.16 -5.34
C GLY A 39 -2.16 -8.58 -3.99
N SER A 40 -1.19 -8.35 -3.10
CA SER A 40 -1.49 -7.78 -1.78
C SER A 40 -0.29 -7.06 -1.20
N ALA A 41 -0.56 -6.14 -0.29
CA ALA A 41 0.48 -5.42 0.43
C ALA A 41 0.00 -5.17 1.87
N ARG A 42 0.94 -5.23 2.79
CA ARG A 42 0.67 -4.93 4.19
C ARG A 42 1.57 -3.80 4.63
N VAL A 43 0.97 -2.77 5.16
CA VAL A 43 1.70 -1.57 5.56
C VAL A 43 1.24 -1.13 6.94
N SER A 44 2.13 -0.42 7.63
CA SER A 44 1.79 0.32 8.83
C SER A 44 1.72 1.80 8.49
N TYR A 45 0.76 2.51 9.03
CA TYR A 45 0.63 3.93 8.75
C TYR A 45 0.21 4.68 10.01
N ASN A 46 0.53 5.97 10.03
CA ASN A 46 0.12 6.85 11.10
C ASN A 46 -1.17 7.57 10.69
N PRO A 47 -2.31 7.27 11.34
CA PRO A 47 -3.60 7.86 10.94
C PRO A 47 -3.64 9.38 11.09
N GLY A 48 -2.75 9.94 11.89
CA GLY A 48 -2.64 11.39 12.00
C GLY A 48 -1.89 12.05 10.84
N THR A 49 -1.16 11.28 10.06
CA THR A 49 -0.33 11.77 8.95
C THR A 49 -0.93 11.43 7.59
N THR A 50 -1.52 10.24 7.48
CA THR A 50 -2.07 9.77 6.22
C THR A 50 -3.33 8.95 6.49
N SER A 51 -3.99 8.51 5.44
CA SER A 51 -5.20 7.72 5.55
C SER A 51 -5.14 6.54 4.58
N PRO A 52 -5.95 5.48 4.81
CA PRO A 52 -6.00 4.36 3.87
C PRO A 52 -6.31 4.77 2.44
N GLU A 53 -7.13 5.80 2.26
CA GLU A 53 -7.47 6.30 0.93
C GLU A 53 -6.25 6.87 0.23
N GLN A 54 -5.42 7.62 0.95
CA GLN A 54 -4.21 8.18 0.39
C GLN A 54 -3.20 7.10 0.02
N ILE A 55 -3.11 6.07 0.84
CA ILE A 55 -2.23 4.93 0.57
C ILE A 55 -2.69 4.21 -0.69
N ALA A 56 -3.99 3.92 -0.79
CA ALA A 56 -4.54 3.28 -1.97
C ALA A 56 -4.36 4.16 -3.22
N ALA A 57 -4.52 5.46 -3.08
CA ALA A 57 -4.32 6.39 -4.20
C ALA A 57 -2.88 6.38 -4.69
N ALA A 58 -1.92 6.25 -3.77
CA ALA A 58 -0.51 6.18 -4.17
C ALA A 58 -0.24 4.94 -5.03
N VAL A 59 -0.83 3.81 -4.66
CA VAL A 59 -0.70 2.58 -5.45
C VAL A 59 -1.42 2.72 -6.79
N THR A 60 -2.59 3.32 -6.79
CA THR A 60 -3.34 3.57 -8.02
C THR A 60 -2.55 4.46 -8.98
N ASN A 61 -1.86 5.47 -8.46
CA ASN A 61 -1.01 6.33 -9.27
C ASN A 61 0.17 5.58 -9.89
N ALA A 62 0.56 4.47 -9.29
CA ALA A 62 1.61 3.62 -9.85
C ALA A 62 1.09 2.72 -10.98
N GLY A 63 -0.21 2.71 -11.24
CA GLY A 63 -0.82 1.96 -12.32
C GLY A 63 -1.55 0.70 -11.90
N TYR A 64 -1.85 0.54 -10.62
CA TYR A 64 -2.52 -0.65 -10.08
C TYR A 64 -3.78 -0.26 -9.32
N ASP A 65 -4.76 -1.15 -9.30
CA ASP A 65 -5.94 -0.97 -8.48
C ASP A 65 -5.68 -1.49 -7.08
N ALA A 66 -5.80 -0.63 -6.09
CA ALA A 66 -5.63 -1.02 -4.71
C ALA A 66 -6.92 -0.79 -3.93
N VAL A 67 -7.34 -1.80 -3.19
CA VAL A 67 -8.50 -1.71 -2.31
C VAL A 67 -7.99 -1.80 -0.88
N PRO A 68 -8.16 -0.75 -0.09
CA PRO A 68 -7.71 -0.78 1.30
C PRO A 68 -8.63 -1.66 2.15
N GLU A 69 -8.02 -2.56 2.90
CA GLU A 69 -8.76 -3.42 3.82
C GLU A 69 -8.16 -3.21 5.22
N PRO A 70 -8.80 -2.41 6.07
CA PRO A 70 -8.28 -2.19 7.40
C PRO A 70 -8.26 -3.49 8.20
N VAL A 71 -7.16 -3.69 8.93
CA VAL A 71 -7.02 -4.83 9.83
C VAL A 71 -7.58 -4.42 11.17
N CYS A 72 -8.58 -5.11 11.60
CA CYS A 72 -9.20 -4.85 12.92
C CYS A 72 -8.46 -5.57 14.03
#